data_07082a95a11939d51c0b143ab6815a2f
#
_entry.id   07082a95a11939d51c0b143ab6815a2f
#
_cell.length_a   1.000
_cell.length_b   1.000
_cell.length_c   1.000
_cell.angle_alpha   90.00
_cell.angle_beta   90.00
_cell.angle_gamma   90.00
#
_symmetry.space_group_name_H-M   'P 1'
#
loop_
_entity.id
_entity.type
_entity.pdbx_description
1 polymer ?
#
loop_
_entity_poly.entity_id
_entity_poly.type
_entity_poly.pdbx_seq_one_letter_code
_entity_poly.pdbx_strand_id
1 'polypeptide(L)'
;MLCISYASYLHLHCRNMTLDKEIFPAATDSRFIRAVGIPAIGFSPMNRTPILLHDHNEYLNERVFLNGVSVYERLIPALTSVPASPDEA
;
A
#
# COMPACT_ATOMS: atom_id res chain seq x y z
N MET A 1 14.19 -0.91 2.12
CA MET A 1 14.44 -2.36 2.13
C MET A 1 13.21 -3.20 2.49
N LEU A 2 12.31 -2.70 3.29
CA LEU A 2 11.03 -3.38 3.57
C LEU A 2 10.12 -3.57 2.35
N CYS A 3 10.19 -2.67 1.35
CA CYS A 3 9.37 -2.76 0.14
C CYS A 3 9.59 -4.05 -0.68
N ILE A 4 10.81 -4.60 -0.70
CA ILE A 4 11.12 -5.76 -1.55
C ILE A 4 10.55 -7.04 -0.95
N SER A 5 10.60 -7.19 0.36
CA SER A 5 10.06 -8.38 1.04
C SER A 5 8.54 -8.42 0.96
N TYR A 6 7.87 -7.28 1.09
CA TYR A 6 6.41 -7.20 1.00
C TYR A 6 5.90 -7.37 -0.43
N ALA A 7 6.61 -6.82 -1.41
CA ALA A 7 6.28 -7.03 -2.81
C ALA A 7 6.38 -8.52 -3.18
N SER A 8 7.41 -9.20 -2.70
CA SER A 8 7.58 -10.64 -2.92
C SER A 8 6.49 -11.45 -2.23
N TYR A 9 6.09 -11.06 -1.03
CA TYR A 9 5.02 -11.73 -0.29
C TYR A 9 3.66 -11.57 -0.99
N LEU A 10 3.33 -10.37 -1.44
CA LEU A 10 2.12 -10.13 -2.21
C LEU A 10 2.10 -10.87 -3.54
N HIS A 11 3.26 -10.97 -4.19
CA HIS A 11 3.39 -11.70 -5.45
C HIS A 11 3.15 -13.21 -5.27
N LEU A 12 3.57 -13.77 -4.14
CA LEU A 12 3.36 -15.18 -3.81
C LEU A 12 1.90 -15.50 -3.49
N HIS A 13 1.16 -14.56 -2.91
CA HIS A 13 -0.20 -14.78 -2.44
C HIS A 13 -1.29 -14.25 -3.38
N CYS A 14 -0.94 -13.32 -4.25
CA CYS A 14 -1.84 -12.73 -5.25
C CYS A 14 -1.26 -12.95 -6.65
N ARG A 15 -1.50 -14.11 -7.21
CA ARG A 15 -0.83 -14.62 -8.42
C ARG A 15 -0.91 -13.77 -9.70
N ASN A 16 -1.69 -12.68 -9.75
CA ASN A 16 -1.89 -11.86 -10.94
C ASN A 16 -1.76 -10.36 -10.67
N MET A 17 -1.02 -9.97 -9.64
CA MET A 17 -0.83 -8.56 -9.31
C MET A 17 0.60 -8.12 -9.59
N THR A 18 0.73 -6.97 -10.21
CA THR A 18 1.99 -6.25 -10.31
C THR A 18 1.99 -5.10 -9.31
N LEU A 19 3.15 -4.84 -8.73
CA LEU A 19 3.36 -3.71 -7.82
C LEU A 19 4.28 -2.71 -8.47
N ASP A 20 3.79 -1.51 -8.67
CA ASP A 20 4.58 -0.41 -9.19
C ASP A 20 4.97 0.54 -8.06
N LYS A 21 6.18 1.08 -8.15
CA LYS A 21 6.66 2.11 -7.24
C LYS A 21 6.48 3.45 -7.89
N GLU A 22 5.79 4.33 -7.19
CA GLU A 22 5.55 5.69 -7.66
C GLU A 22 5.83 6.69 -6.55
N ILE A 23 6.11 7.92 -6.95
CA ILE A 23 6.16 9.05 -6.03
C ILE A 23 4.76 9.64 -5.98
N PHE A 24 4.15 9.57 -4.79
CA PHE A 24 2.82 10.16 -4.59
C PHE A 24 2.90 11.69 -4.65
N PRO A 25 2.06 12.35 -5.47
CA PRO A 25 2.17 13.78 -5.73
C PRO A 25 1.56 14.66 -4.62
N ALA A 26 1.34 14.13 -3.45
CA ALA A 26 0.77 14.84 -2.31
C ALA A 26 1.43 14.41 -1.00
N ALA A 27 1.12 15.11 0.09
CA ALA A 27 1.61 14.78 1.40
C ALA A 27 0.68 13.79 2.11
N THR A 28 1.27 12.93 2.95
CA THR A 28 0.54 12.01 3.82
C THR A 28 1.13 12.05 5.23
N ASP A 29 0.41 11.50 6.19
CA ASP A 29 0.87 11.39 7.58
C ASP A 29 2.09 10.48 7.74
N SER A 30 2.41 9.67 6.76
CA SER A 30 3.60 8.82 6.74
C SER A 30 4.90 9.64 6.91
N ARG A 31 4.91 10.91 6.50
CA ARG A 31 6.07 11.80 6.71
C ARG A 31 6.43 11.98 8.18
N PHE A 32 5.43 12.03 9.06
CA PHE A 32 5.65 12.19 10.50
C PHE A 32 6.17 10.90 11.12
N ILE A 33 5.71 9.75 10.63
CA ILE A 33 6.21 8.43 11.06
C ILE A 33 7.66 8.28 10.64
N ARG A 34 8.00 8.63 9.41
CA ARG A 34 9.39 8.61 8.92
C ARG A 34 10.29 9.58 9.68
N ALA A 35 9.75 10.73 10.10
CA ALA A 35 10.54 11.71 10.87
C ALA A 35 11.03 11.17 12.21
N VAL A 36 10.36 10.21 12.81
CA VAL A 36 10.80 9.54 14.04
C VAL A 36 11.57 8.25 13.76
N GLY A 37 12.02 8.03 12.54
CA GLY A 37 12.89 6.92 12.15
C GLY A 37 12.20 5.60 11.85
N ILE A 38 10.88 5.58 11.72
CA ILE A 38 10.11 4.40 11.38
C ILE A 38 9.87 4.36 9.86
N PRO A 39 10.23 3.28 9.16
CA PRO A 39 9.91 3.14 7.75
C PRO A 39 8.39 3.17 7.52
N ALA A 40 7.94 4.01 6.60
CA ALA A 40 6.53 4.11 6.25
C ALA A 40 6.37 4.40 4.78
N ILE A 41 5.48 3.69 4.13
CA ILE A 41 5.14 3.85 2.72
C ILE A 41 3.62 3.89 2.57
N GLY A 42 3.16 4.55 1.51
CA GLY A 42 1.78 4.44 1.08
C GLY A 42 1.55 3.20 0.23
N PHE A 43 0.34 2.70 0.26
CA PHE A 43 -0.11 1.63 -0.62
C PHE A 43 -1.54 1.91 -1.09
N SER A 44 -1.79 1.73 -2.37
CA SER A 44 -3.15 1.79 -2.92
C SER A 44 -3.40 0.61 -3.85
N PRO A 45 -4.48 -0.17 -3.63
CA PRO A 45 -4.91 -1.21 -4.55
C PRO A 45 -5.79 -0.67 -5.69
N MET A 46 -6.02 0.64 -5.74
CA MET A 46 -6.92 1.27 -6.69
C MET A 46 -6.26 1.44 -8.05
N ASN A 47 -6.43 0.46 -8.95
CA ASN A 47 -5.95 0.54 -10.31
C ASN A 47 -6.88 1.36 -11.20
N ARG A 48 -6.37 1.83 -12.34
CA ARG A 48 -7.16 2.57 -13.36
C ARG A 48 -7.98 3.72 -12.78
N THR A 49 -7.46 4.34 -11.74
CA THR A 49 -8.12 5.43 -11.03
C THR A 49 -7.26 6.67 -11.14
N PRO A 50 -7.74 7.74 -11.78
CA PRO A 50 -6.97 8.96 -11.87
C PRO A 50 -6.83 9.61 -10.50
N ILE A 51 -5.70 10.27 -10.28
CA ILE A 51 -5.44 11.01 -9.04
C ILE A 51 -6.10 12.38 -9.17
N LEU A 52 -7.28 12.52 -8.59
CA LEU A 52 -8.10 13.73 -8.64
C LEU A 52 -8.37 14.25 -7.23
N LEU A 53 -7.33 14.29 -6.41
CA LEU A 53 -7.42 14.66 -5.00
C LEU A 53 -7.99 16.07 -4.84
N HIS A 54 -9.09 16.16 -4.10
CA HIS A 54 -9.81 17.39 -3.81
C HIS A 54 -10.44 18.09 -5.04
N ASP A 55 -10.42 17.43 -6.19
CA ASP A 55 -11.10 17.94 -7.38
C ASP A 55 -12.61 17.66 -7.31
N HIS A 56 -13.39 18.53 -7.93
CA HIS A 56 -14.86 18.41 -7.95
C HIS A 56 -15.35 17.17 -8.71
N ASN A 57 -14.53 16.61 -9.58
CA ASN A 57 -14.82 15.43 -10.39
C ASN A 57 -14.11 14.17 -9.88
N GLU A 58 -13.62 14.18 -8.65
CA GLU A 58 -13.02 13.01 -8.02
C GLU A 58 -14.02 11.86 -7.96
N TYR A 59 -13.58 10.68 -8.37
CA TYR A 59 -14.43 9.49 -8.39
C TYR A 59 -13.63 8.23 -8.15
N LEU A 60 -14.33 7.19 -7.74
CA LEU A 60 -13.80 5.85 -7.61
C LEU A 60 -14.83 4.85 -8.13
N ASN A 61 -14.41 3.98 -9.03
CA ASN A 61 -15.28 2.93 -9.55
C ASN A 61 -15.60 1.92 -8.43
N GLU A 62 -16.87 1.54 -8.31
CA GLU A 62 -17.34 0.62 -7.27
C GLU A 62 -16.61 -0.73 -7.31
N ARG A 63 -16.44 -1.32 -8.47
CA ARG A 63 -15.74 -2.61 -8.61
C ARG A 63 -14.27 -2.51 -8.21
N VAL A 64 -13.60 -1.43 -8.58
CA VAL A 64 -12.21 -1.15 -8.18
C VAL A 64 -12.12 -1.02 -6.66
N PHE A 65 -13.06 -0.32 -6.04
CA PHE A 65 -13.15 -0.20 -4.59
C PHE A 65 -13.31 -1.56 -3.91
N LEU A 66 -14.26 -2.37 -4.36
CA LEU A 66 -14.52 -3.69 -3.79
C LEU A 66 -13.34 -4.65 -3.96
N ASN A 67 -12.69 -4.62 -5.12
CA ASN A 67 -11.46 -5.38 -5.35
C ASN A 67 -10.34 -4.91 -4.41
N GLY A 68 -10.25 -3.61 -4.15
CA GLY A 68 -9.31 -3.04 -3.20
C GLY A 68 -9.55 -3.52 -1.77
N VAL A 69 -10.79 -3.60 -1.34
CA VAL A 69 -11.15 -4.19 -0.03
C VAL A 69 -10.65 -5.63 0.07
N SER A 70 -10.85 -6.44 -0.98
CA SER A 70 -10.37 -7.83 -1.02
C SER A 70 -8.84 -7.92 -0.93
N VAL A 71 -8.12 -6.98 -1.54
CA VAL A 71 -6.66 -6.90 -1.41
C VAL A 71 -6.26 -6.61 0.03
N TYR A 72 -6.91 -5.64 0.68
CA TYR A 72 -6.61 -5.29 2.07
C TYR A 72 -6.97 -6.41 3.06
N GLU A 73 -8.03 -7.17 2.81
CA GLU A 73 -8.37 -8.34 3.63
C GLU A 73 -7.25 -9.39 3.70
N ARG A 74 -6.42 -9.45 2.66
CA ARG A 74 -5.24 -10.33 2.62
C ARG A 74 -3.98 -9.64 3.08
N LEU A 75 -3.80 -8.39 2.70
CA LEU A 75 -2.60 -7.63 2.98
C LEU A 75 -2.43 -7.32 4.46
N ILE A 76 -3.46 -6.84 5.12
CA ILE A 76 -3.38 -6.41 6.52
C ILE A 76 -3.02 -7.58 7.46
N PRO A 77 -3.68 -8.75 7.41
CA PRO A 77 -3.27 -9.89 8.22
C PRO A 77 -1.84 -10.34 7.93
N ALA A 78 -1.44 -10.30 6.65
CA ALA A 78 -0.08 -10.68 6.25
C ALA A 78 0.98 -9.75 6.84
N LEU A 79 0.75 -8.45 6.79
CA LEU A 79 1.67 -7.46 7.35
C LEU A 79 1.77 -7.53 8.86
N THR A 80 0.65 -7.74 9.55
CA THR A 80 0.60 -7.80 11.01
C THR A 80 1.13 -9.12 11.58
N SER A 81 1.33 -10.12 10.74
CA SER A 81 1.86 -11.43 11.13
C SER A 81 3.34 -11.61 10.82
N VAL A 82 3.99 -10.59 10.29
CA VAL A 82 5.43 -10.63 9.99
C VAL A 82 6.22 -10.64 11.31
N PRO A 83 7.17 -11.58 11.49
CA PRO A 83 8.03 -11.57 12.67
C PRO A 83 8.87 -10.29 12.74
N ALA A 84 9.15 -9.83 13.96
CA ALA A 84 10.06 -8.72 14.15
C ALA A 84 11.44 -9.03 13.57
N SER A 85 12.07 -8.02 12.95
CA SER A 85 13.46 -8.17 12.49
C SER A 85 14.41 -8.19 13.70
N PRO A 86 15.63 -8.77 13.57
CA PRO A 86 16.62 -8.75 14.67
C PRO A 86 16.92 -7.35 15.19
N ASP A 87 16.77 -6.33 14.35
CA ASP A 87 17.06 -4.93 14.69
C ASP A 87 15.91 -4.27 15.47
N GLU A 88 14.76 -4.89 15.57
CA GLU A 88 13.57 -4.40 16.27
C GLU A 88 13.40 -5.01 17.67
N ALA A 89 14.27 -5.91 18.00
CA ALA A 89 14.23 -6.62 19.28
C ALA A 89 14.71 -5.75 20.46
#